data_8c0780a9af48a2ef5b3f9e3f5f5507ac
#
_entry.id   8c0780a9af48a2ef5b3f9e3f5f5507ac
#
_cell.length_a   1.000
_cell.length_b   1.000
_cell.length_c   1.000
_cell.angle_alpha   90.00
_cell.angle_beta   90.00
_cell.angle_gamma   90.00
#
_symmetry.space_group_name_H-M   'P 1'
#
loop_
_entity.id
_entity.type
_entity.pdbx_description
1 polymer ?
#
loop_
_entity_poly.entity_id
_entity_poly.type
_entity_poly.pdbx_seq_one_letter_code
_entity_poly.pdbx_strand_id
1 'polypeptide(L)'
;MPTRRPRVTDSGFASAGGQRLDTALAARGLARSRTSAAQLIASGLVTVDGRSALKPSLRVRTEQLIEVASSDHYVSRAAHKLIAALDAFPVTVAGRTALDVGASTGGFTQVLLERGAVAVIALDVGHEQLAPSVRADERVVVVEGVNARYLTRESLQALAPAAAASDLVVADLSFISLALVLPALVETVGLDADFVVLIKPQFEVGRGGIREGLVTDHALREDAVSGVLWSAWDLGLPTAGVLSSPLAGSAGNCEYLAWFSTAAGSNPTEWSEQVSAIVRA
;
A
#
# COMPACT_ATOMS: atom_id res chain seq x y z
N MET A 1 -5.80 -62.84 -48.49
CA MET A 1 -5.78 -61.36 -48.40
C MET A 1 -6.39 -60.93 -47.10
N PRO A 2 -5.66 -60.46 -46.11
CA PRO A 2 -6.25 -60.00 -44.83
C PRO A 2 -6.61 -58.54 -44.94
N THR A 3 -7.83 -58.22 -44.55
CA THR A 3 -8.44 -56.90 -44.50
C THR A 3 -7.81 -56.05 -43.37
N ARG A 4 -7.26 -54.89 -43.73
CA ARG A 4 -6.78 -53.88 -42.79
C ARG A 4 -7.94 -53.26 -42.02
N ARG A 5 -7.89 -53.32 -40.69
CA ARG A 5 -8.71 -52.51 -39.78
C ARG A 5 -8.22 -51.06 -39.79
N PRO A 6 -9.10 -50.06 -39.79
CA PRO A 6 -8.65 -48.65 -39.67
C PRO A 6 -8.12 -48.39 -38.26
N ARG A 7 -6.97 -47.65 -38.17
CA ARG A 7 -6.45 -47.11 -36.94
C ARG A 7 -7.41 -46.02 -36.45
N VAL A 8 -7.94 -46.21 -35.27
CA VAL A 8 -8.55 -45.15 -34.49
C VAL A 8 -7.41 -44.21 -34.07
N THR A 9 -7.40 -43.00 -34.58
CA THR A 9 -6.52 -41.93 -34.12
C THR A 9 -7.04 -41.48 -32.78
N ASP A 10 -6.26 -41.74 -31.75
CA ASP A 10 -6.45 -41.26 -30.39
C ASP A 10 -6.29 -39.73 -30.40
N SER A 11 -7.40 -39.03 -30.45
CA SER A 11 -7.41 -37.58 -30.41
C SER A 11 -7.45 -37.12 -28.95
N GLY A 12 -6.30 -36.72 -28.46
CA GLY A 12 -6.20 -35.59 -27.56
C GLY A 12 -6.69 -35.81 -26.13
N PHE A 13 -5.81 -36.37 -25.31
CA PHE A 13 -5.79 -35.97 -23.89
C PHE A 13 -5.46 -34.48 -23.83
N ALA A 14 -6.51 -33.64 -23.71
CA ALA A 14 -6.36 -32.25 -23.29
C ALA A 14 -5.70 -32.26 -21.92
N SER A 15 -4.46 -31.76 -21.86
CA SER A 15 -3.68 -31.64 -20.64
C SER A 15 -4.48 -30.82 -19.62
N ALA A 16 -4.66 -31.37 -18.42
CA ALA A 16 -5.22 -30.71 -17.24
C ALA A 16 -4.29 -29.61 -16.69
N GLY A 17 -3.77 -28.75 -17.55
CA GLY A 17 -2.87 -27.65 -17.21
C GLY A 17 -3.61 -26.32 -17.38
N GLY A 18 -4.01 -25.68 -16.30
CA GLY A 18 -4.60 -24.34 -16.34
C GLY A 18 -3.73 -23.34 -17.11
N GLN A 19 -4.35 -22.34 -17.72
CA GLN A 19 -3.71 -21.25 -18.42
C GLN A 19 -3.06 -20.27 -17.43
N ARG A 20 -1.97 -19.59 -17.80
CA ARG A 20 -1.43 -18.49 -16.97
C ARG A 20 -2.46 -17.37 -16.88
N LEU A 21 -2.59 -16.74 -15.70
CA LEU A 21 -3.56 -15.69 -15.43
C LEU A 21 -3.38 -14.49 -16.38
N ASP A 22 -2.14 -14.04 -16.62
CA ASP A 22 -1.85 -12.95 -17.57
C ASP A 22 -2.35 -13.27 -18.99
N THR A 23 -2.22 -14.52 -19.40
CA THR A 23 -2.68 -15.00 -20.70
C THR A 23 -4.21 -15.18 -20.72
N ALA A 24 -4.79 -15.68 -19.63
CA ALA A 24 -6.24 -15.86 -19.50
C ALA A 24 -6.99 -14.52 -19.53
N LEU A 25 -6.48 -13.50 -18.85
CA LEU A 25 -7.05 -12.15 -18.88
C LEU A 25 -7.09 -11.57 -20.30
N ALA A 26 -5.98 -11.67 -21.03
CA ALA A 26 -5.93 -11.20 -22.41
C ALA A 26 -6.85 -12.01 -23.34
N ALA A 27 -6.87 -13.35 -23.19
CA ALA A 27 -7.71 -14.23 -23.99
C ALA A 27 -9.21 -14.04 -23.74
N ARG A 28 -9.62 -13.68 -22.52
CA ARG A 28 -11.02 -13.41 -22.13
C ARG A 28 -11.45 -11.95 -22.39
N GLY A 29 -10.60 -11.12 -22.98
CA GLY A 29 -10.89 -9.71 -23.25
C GLY A 29 -10.92 -8.81 -21.99
N LEU A 30 -10.45 -9.34 -20.84
CA LEU A 30 -10.40 -8.61 -19.58
C LEU A 30 -9.15 -7.70 -19.47
N ALA A 31 -8.22 -7.83 -20.40
CA ALA A 31 -7.07 -6.95 -20.56
C ALA A 31 -6.72 -6.79 -22.04
N ARG A 32 -6.21 -5.62 -22.43
CA ARG A 32 -5.84 -5.31 -23.84
C ARG A 32 -4.62 -6.11 -24.33
N SER A 33 -3.77 -6.56 -23.43
CA SER A 33 -2.56 -7.34 -23.72
C SER A 33 -2.09 -8.10 -22.49
N ARG A 34 -1.16 -9.05 -22.65
CA ARG A 34 -0.52 -9.74 -21.52
C ARG A 34 0.26 -8.78 -20.62
N THR A 35 0.88 -7.75 -21.17
CA THR A 35 1.57 -6.70 -20.41
C THR A 35 0.58 -5.92 -19.56
N SER A 36 -0.54 -5.48 -20.14
CA SER A 36 -1.62 -4.82 -19.41
C SER A 36 -2.23 -5.75 -18.33
N ALA A 37 -2.42 -7.03 -18.65
CA ALA A 37 -2.88 -8.02 -17.68
C ALA A 37 -1.91 -8.16 -16.49
N ALA A 38 -0.61 -8.21 -16.75
CA ALA A 38 0.41 -8.28 -15.70
C ALA A 38 0.39 -7.02 -14.80
N GLN A 39 0.15 -5.85 -15.37
CA GLN A 39 -0.02 -4.60 -14.61
C GLN A 39 -1.27 -4.64 -13.72
N LEU A 40 -2.43 -5.05 -14.26
CA LEU A 40 -3.68 -5.20 -13.50
C LEU A 40 -3.51 -6.19 -12.33
N ILE A 41 -2.79 -7.29 -12.55
CA ILE A 41 -2.50 -8.29 -11.52
C ILE A 41 -1.56 -7.68 -10.46
N ALA A 42 -0.49 -7.00 -10.88
CA ALA A 42 0.46 -6.36 -9.96
C ALA A 42 -0.21 -5.26 -9.13
N SER A 43 -1.16 -4.53 -9.72
CA SER A 43 -1.97 -3.54 -9.02
C SER A 43 -3.04 -4.14 -8.10
N GLY A 44 -3.19 -5.48 -8.08
CA GLY A 44 -4.15 -6.19 -7.21
C GLY A 44 -5.61 -6.01 -7.62
N LEU A 45 -5.86 -5.58 -8.85
CA LEU A 45 -7.20 -5.38 -9.40
C LEU A 45 -7.86 -6.69 -9.90
N VAL A 46 -7.15 -7.81 -9.81
CA VAL A 46 -7.63 -9.10 -10.34
C VAL A 46 -7.97 -10.04 -9.20
N THR A 47 -9.19 -10.60 -9.24
CA THR A 47 -9.57 -11.71 -8.39
C THR A 47 -9.81 -12.98 -9.21
N VAL A 48 -9.59 -14.13 -8.59
CA VAL A 48 -9.94 -15.45 -9.12
C VAL A 48 -10.79 -16.15 -8.08
N ASP A 49 -12.03 -16.47 -8.42
CA ASP A 49 -13.03 -17.03 -7.50
C ASP A 49 -13.15 -16.19 -6.21
N GLY A 50 -13.17 -14.85 -6.34
CA GLY A 50 -13.27 -13.88 -5.25
C GLY A 50 -11.99 -13.70 -4.41
N ARG A 51 -10.89 -14.37 -4.75
CA ARG A 51 -9.59 -14.23 -4.05
C ARG A 51 -8.62 -13.39 -4.87
N SER A 52 -7.95 -12.44 -4.23
CA SER A 52 -6.95 -11.59 -4.90
C SER A 52 -5.83 -12.43 -5.51
N ALA A 53 -5.52 -12.16 -6.76
CA ALA A 53 -4.51 -12.84 -7.54
C ALA A 53 -3.36 -11.88 -7.88
N LEU A 54 -2.19 -12.11 -7.29
CA LEU A 54 -1.04 -11.19 -7.36
C LEU A 54 0.11 -11.69 -8.24
N LYS A 55 -0.01 -12.91 -8.80
CA LYS A 55 1.05 -13.50 -9.63
C LYS A 55 0.58 -13.70 -11.06
N PRO A 56 1.17 -13.04 -12.07
CA PRO A 56 0.83 -13.23 -13.48
C PRO A 56 0.94 -14.69 -13.94
N SER A 57 1.82 -15.46 -13.30
CA SER A 57 2.06 -16.88 -13.59
C SER A 57 1.06 -17.82 -12.92
N LEU A 58 0.13 -17.34 -12.09
CA LEU A 58 -0.91 -18.16 -11.48
C LEU A 58 -1.63 -18.98 -12.55
N ARG A 59 -1.80 -20.28 -12.32
CA ARG A 59 -2.54 -21.16 -13.22
C ARG A 59 -4.03 -21.10 -12.92
N VAL A 60 -4.83 -20.75 -13.91
CA VAL A 60 -6.29 -20.66 -13.81
C VAL A 60 -6.95 -21.60 -14.81
N ARG A 61 -8.02 -22.26 -14.40
CA ARG A 61 -8.82 -23.13 -15.24
C ARG A 61 -9.90 -22.30 -15.95
N THR A 62 -10.47 -22.87 -17.01
CA THR A 62 -11.50 -22.21 -17.82
C THR A 62 -12.75 -21.84 -17.01
N GLU A 63 -13.12 -22.72 -16.06
CA GLU A 63 -14.33 -22.60 -15.25
C GLU A 63 -14.20 -21.56 -14.11
N GLN A 64 -12.97 -21.16 -13.77
CA GLN A 64 -12.77 -20.19 -12.68
C GLN A 64 -13.23 -18.80 -13.10
N LEU A 65 -13.95 -18.14 -12.22
CA LEU A 65 -14.36 -16.76 -12.39
C LEU A 65 -13.15 -15.84 -12.21
N ILE A 66 -12.81 -15.09 -13.26
CA ILE A 66 -11.80 -14.04 -13.19
C ILE A 66 -12.55 -12.71 -13.28
N GLU A 67 -12.38 -11.90 -12.26
CA GLU A 67 -12.91 -10.54 -12.23
C GLU A 67 -11.76 -9.54 -12.22
N VAL A 68 -11.95 -8.47 -12.97
CA VAL A 68 -11.06 -7.30 -12.94
C VAL A 68 -11.91 -6.18 -12.35
N ALA A 69 -11.52 -5.71 -11.17
CA ALA A 69 -12.11 -4.50 -10.63
C ALA A 69 -11.97 -3.40 -11.69
N SER A 70 -13.02 -2.64 -11.94
CA SER A 70 -12.92 -1.47 -12.81
C SER A 70 -11.73 -0.66 -12.30
N SER A 71 -10.75 -0.39 -13.17
CA SER A 71 -9.69 0.54 -12.84
C SER A 71 -10.39 1.85 -12.56
N ASP A 72 -10.48 2.21 -11.29
CA ASP A 72 -10.77 3.58 -10.96
C ASP A 72 -9.63 4.44 -11.53
N HIS A 73 -9.79 5.74 -11.48
CA HIS A 73 -8.83 6.69 -12.06
C HIS A 73 -7.51 6.76 -11.26
N TYR A 74 -7.37 6.00 -10.15
CA TYR A 74 -6.17 6.03 -9.32
C TYR A 74 -4.99 5.30 -9.96
N VAL A 75 -3.79 5.91 -9.86
CA VAL A 75 -2.55 5.35 -10.41
C VAL A 75 -2.07 4.11 -9.66
N SER A 76 -2.59 3.89 -8.43
CA SER A 76 -2.26 2.75 -7.58
C SER A 76 -3.43 2.37 -6.68
N ARG A 77 -3.60 1.06 -6.43
CA ARG A 77 -4.55 0.55 -5.42
C ARG A 77 -4.27 1.07 -4.01
N ALA A 78 -3.03 1.52 -3.73
CA ALA A 78 -2.66 2.11 -2.45
C ALA A 78 -3.55 3.32 -2.10
N ALA A 79 -4.05 4.05 -3.11
CA ALA A 79 -5.00 5.14 -2.93
C ALA A 79 -6.16 4.77 -2.00
N HIS A 80 -6.75 3.58 -2.16
CA HIS A 80 -7.88 3.13 -1.34
C HIS A 80 -7.54 2.94 0.13
N LYS A 81 -6.27 2.72 0.48
CA LYS A 81 -5.84 2.64 1.88
C LYS A 81 -5.92 4.03 2.52
N LEU A 82 -5.37 5.05 1.83
CA LEU A 82 -5.45 6.43 2.33
C LEU A 82 -6.87 6.95 2.34
N ILE A 83 -7.69 6.65 1.32
CA ILE A 83 -9.12 7.00 1.29
C ILE A 83 -9.81 6.46 2.54
N ALA A 84 -9.62 5.17 2.86
CA ALA A 84 -10.22 4.56 4.04
C ALA A 84 -9.80 5.24 5.34
N ALA A 85 -8.52 5.63 5.45
CA ALA A 85 -8.03 6.39 6.60
C ALA A 85 -8.70 7.77 6.71
N LEU A 86 -8.73 8.54 5.60
CA LEU A 86 -9.29 9.88 5.57
C LEU A 86 -10.82 9.92 5.68
N ASP A 87 -11.51 8.82 5.36
CA ASP A 87 -12.96 8.69 5.56
C ASP A 87 -13.31 8.32 7.01
N ALA A 88 -12.40 7.58 7.69
CA ALA A 88 -12.60 7.13 9.06
C ALA A 88 -12.07 8.13 10.12
N PHE A 89 -10.97 8.79 9.81
CA PHE A 89 -10.34 9.75 10.72
C PHE A 89 -10.72 11.18 10.35
N PRO A 90 -11.01 12.06 11.32
CA PRO A 90 -11.37 13.45 11.05
C PRO A 90 -10.15 14.31 10.68
N VAL A 91 -9.31 13.81 9.77
CA VAL A 91 -8.12 14.52 9.27
C VAL A 91 -8.52 15.41 8.11
N THR A 92 -8.32 16.71 8.26
CA THR A 92 -8.55 17.67 7.18
C THR A 92 -7.32 17.72 6.27
N VAL A 93 -7.50 17.53 4.97
CA VAL A 93 -6.44 17.62 3.95
C VAL A 93 -6.50 18.96 3.21
N ALA A 94 -7.71 19.49 3.00
CA ALA A 94 -7.92 20.72 2.25
C ALA A 94 -7.14 21.91 2.84
N GLY A 95 -6.41 22.60 1.99
CA GLY A 95 -5.59 23.76 2.36
C GLY A 95 -4.24 23.45 3.02
N ARG A 96 -3.91 22.16 3.20
CA ARG A 96 -2.66 21.74 3.85
C ARG A 96 -1.55 21.42 2.84
N THR A 97 -0.31 21.53 3.31
CA THR A 97 0.87 21.01 2.63
C THR A 97 1.19 19.62 3.17
N ALA A 98 1.15 18.60 2.32
CA ALA A 98 1.36 17.23 2.73
C ALA A 98 2.74 16.71 2.31
N LEU A 99 3.35 15.87 3.16
CA LEU A 99 4.52 15.06 2.87
C LEU A 99 4.08 13.61 2.69
N ASP A 100 4.17 13.09 1.46
CA ASP A 100 3.88 11.70 1.10
C ASP A 100 5.20 10.90 1.11
N VAL A 101 5.38 10.05 2.12
CA VAL A 101 6.62 9.31 2.35
C VAL A 101 6.49 7.88 1.86
N GLY A 102 7.26 7.56 0.81
CA GLY A 102 7.11 6.31 0.05
C GLY A 102 6.07 6.48 -1.05
N ALA A 103 6.11 7.61 -1.76
CA ALA A 103 5.10 7.98 -2.77
C ALA A 103 4.97 6.97 -3.90
N SER A 104 6.03 6.24 -4.26
CA SER A 104 6.05 5.21 -5.31
C SER A 104 5.36 5.72 -6.60
N THR A 105 4.28 5.08 -7.06
CA THR A 105 3.53 5.51 -8.25
C THR A 105 2.63 6.72 -8.03
N GLY A 106 2.46 7.20 -6.79
CA GLY A 106 1.70 8.40 -6.46
C GLY A 106 0.24 8.17 -6.06
N GLY A 107 -0.09 6.96 -5.57
CA GLY A 107 -1.46 6.68 -5.16
C GLY A 107 -1.92 7.55 -3.99
N PHE A 108 -1.11 7.72 -2.96
CA PHE A 108 -1.41 8.61 -1.83
C PHE A 108 -1.36 10.08 -2.27
N THR A 109 -0.34 10.47 -3.03
CA THR A 109 -0.23 11.82 -3.60
C THR A 109 -1.51 12.22 -4.35
N GLN A 110 -2.04 11.35 -5.22
CA GLN A 110 -3.26 11.61 -5.98
C GLN A 110 -4.47 11.85 -5.06
N VAL A 111 -4.64 11.03 -4.03
CA VAL A 111 -5.73 11.20 -3.05
C VAL A 111 -5.61 12.52 -2.31
N LEU A 112 -4.40 12.90 -1.88
CA LEU A 112 -4.15 14.18 -1.20
C LEU A 112 -4.54 15.37 -2.08
N LEU A 113 -4.16 15.34 -3.38
CA LEU A 113 -4.52 16.38 -4.35
C LEU A 113 -6.04 16.49 -4.54
N GLU A 114 -6.73 15.35 -4.65
CA GLU A 114 -8.20 15.30 -4.79
C GLU A 114 -8.93 15.76 -3.52
N ARG A 115 -8.34 15.52 -2.35
CA ARG A 115 -8.86 16.02 -1.05
C ARG A 115 -8.49 17.48 -0.78
N GLY A 116 -7.85 18.18 -1.75
CA GLY A 116 -7.62 19.63 -1.71
C GLY A 116 -6.32 20.05 -1.02
N ALA A 117 -5.30 19.20 -0.96
CA ALA A 117 -3.96 19.63 -0.57
C ALA A 117 -3.49 20.76 -1.51
N VAL A 118 -2.89 21.81 -0.92
CA VAL A 118 -2.34 22.93 -1.70
C VAL A 118 -0.97 22.62 -2.28
N ALA A 119 -0.23 21.72 -1.64
CA ALA A 119 1.01 21.16 -2.15
C ALA A 119 1.22 19.74 -1.59
N VAL A 120 1.87 18.87 -2.35
CA VAL A 120 2.28 17.53 -1.92
C VAL A 120 3.75 17.33 -2.26
N ILE A 121 4.57 17.07 -1.25
CA ILE A 121 5.94 16.62 -1.43
C ILE A 121 5.91 15.10 -1.56
N ALA A 122 6.10 14.58 -2.77
CA ALA A 122 6.16 13.16 -3.05
C ALA A 122 7.59 12.66 -2.88
N LEU A 123 7.88 12.07 -1.71
CA LEU A 123 9.22 11.61 -1.32
C LEU A 123 9.34 10.10 -1.47
N ASP A 124 10.37 9.65 -2.19
CA ASP A 124 10.69 8.22 -2.35
C ASP A 124 12.21 7.98 -2.41
N VAL A 125 12.63 6.80 -1.97
CA VAL A 125 14.03 6.35 -2.11
C VAL A 125 14.33 5.87 -3.54
N GLY A 126 13.31 5.48 -4.29
CA GLY A 126 13.39 5.09 -5.70
C GLY A 126 13.49 6.30 -6.63
N HIS A 127 13.59 6.00 -7.91
CA HIS A 127 13.66 7.00 -8.98
C HIS A 127 12.65 6.67 -10.06
N GLU A 128 12.07 7.70 -10.68
CA GLU A 128 11.19 7.60 -11.86
C GLU A 128 9.98 6.67 -11.68
N GLN A 129 9.50 6.54 -10.42
CA GLN A 129 8.35 5.68 -10.11
C GLN A 129 7.02 6.41 -10.25
N LEU A 130 7.01 7.72 -9.96
CA LEU A 130 5.80 8.53 -9.91
C LEU A 130 5.14 8.58 -11.30
N ALA A 131 3.84 8.26 -11.35
CA ALA A 131 3.07 8.26 -12.60
C ALA A 131 3.12 9.64 -13.28
N PRO A 132 3.24 9.70 -14.63
CA PRO A 132 3.36 10.96 -15.35
C PRO A 132 2.21 11.94 -15.09
N SER A 133 0.99 11.44 -14.90
CA SER A 133 -0.19 12.27 -14.58
C SER A 133 -0.10 12.94 -13.22
N VAL A 134 0.47 12.27 -12.23
CA VAL A 134 0.67 12.82 -10.88
C VAL A 134 1.87 13.76 -10.86
N ARG A 135 2.96 13.37 -11.52
CA ARG A 135 4.17 14.19 -11.66
C ARG A 135 3.93 15.52 -12.35
N ALA A 136 2.94 15.58 -13.27
CA ALA A 136 2.62 16.77 -14.03
C ALA A 136 1.73 17.79 -13.29
N ASP A 137 1.19 17.45 -12.12
CA ASP A 137 0.41 18.38 -11.30
C ASP A 137 1.34 19.43 -10.67
N GLU A 138 1.08 20.70 -10.89
CA GLU A 138 1.93 21.82 -10.41
C GLU A 138 2.05 21.92 -8.88
N ARG A 139 1.12 21.28 -8.17
CA ARG A 139 1.14 21.19 -6.69
C ARG A 139 2.08 20.10 -6.18
N VAL A 140 2.63 19.25 -7.04
CA VAL A 140 3.50 18.13 -6.66
C VAL A 140 4.96 18.52 -6.75
N VAL A 141 5.66 18.43 -5.64
CA VAL A 141 7.11 18.53 -5.58
C VAL A 141 7.70 17.13 -5.45
N VAL A 142 8.41 16.69 -6.48
CA VAL A 142 8.98 15.33 -6.53
C VAL A 142 10.36 15.32 -5.88
N VAL A 143 10.54 14.47 -4.87
CA VAL A 143 11.79 14.28 -4.13
C VAL A 143 12.16 12.80 -4.17
N GLU A 144 12.98 12.42 -5.13
CA GLU A 144 13.42 11.03 -5.37
C GLU A 144 14.86 10.79 -4.89
N GLY A 145 15.19 9.51 -4.63
CA GLY A 145 16.54 9.11 -4.16
C GLY A 145 16.82 9.46 -2.71
N VAL A 146 15.82 9.82 -1.92
CA VAL A 146 15.97 10.25 -0.54
C VAL A 146 15.43 9.21 0.43
N ASN A 147 16.28 8.73 1.33
CA ASN A 147 15.87 7.83 2.39
C ASN A 147 15.28 8.63 3.56
N ALA A 148 13.98 8.47 3.80
CA ALA A 148 13.24 9.17 4.85
C ALA A 148 13.82 8.98 6.27
N ARG A 149 14.54 7.88 6.52
CA ARG A 149 15.23 7.64 7.80
C ARG A 149 16.26 8.73 8.16
N TYR A 150 16.81 9.40 7.15
CA TYR A 150 17.85 10.41 7.31
C TYR A 150 17.37 11.80 6.89
N LEU A 151 16.07 11.97 6.73
CA LEU A 151 15.48 13.25 6.37
C LEU A 151 15.68 14.25 7.53
N THR A 152 16.03 15.48 7.18
CA THR A 152 16.08 16.60 8.12
C THR A 152 15.30 17.78 7.56
N ARG A 153 14.92 18.71 8.43
CA ARG A 153 14.24 19.95 8.03
C ARG A 153 15.04 20.72 6.98
N GLU A 154 16.36 20.83 7.17
CA GLU A 154 17.25 21.56 6.26
C GLU A 154 17.32 20.86 4.90
N SER A 155 17.44 19.52 4.88
CA SER A 155 17.48 18.76 3.63
C SER A 155 16.15 18.84 2.88
N LEU A 156 15.02 18.74 3.58
CA LEU A 156 13.70 18.88 2.97
C LEU A 156 13.50 20.30 2.43
N GLN A 157 13.88 21.32 3.17
CA GLN A 157 13.79 22.71 2.74
C GLN A 157 14.66 23.01 1.52
N ALA A 158 15.84 22.41 1.43
CA ALA A 158 16.72 22.55 0.26
C ALA A 158 16.13 21.87 -0.99
N LEU A 159 15.45 20.73 -0.83
CA LEU A 159 14.87 19.95 -1.93
C LEU A 159 13.48 20.48 -2.36
N ALA A 160 12.73 21.02 -1.42
CA ALA A 160 11.35 21.47 -1.62
C ALA A 160 11.11 22.85 -0.94
N PRO A 161 11.74 23.94 -1.37
CA PRO A 161 11.69 25.24 -0.67
C PRO A 161 10.26 25.80 -0.53
N ALA A 162 9.43 25.58 -1.54
CA ALA A 162 8.05 26.08 -1.57
C ALA A 162 7.11 25.28 -0.64
N ALA A 163 7.53 24.11 -0.18
CA ALA A 163 6.73 23.18 0.62
C ALA A 163 7.31 22.96 2.03
N ALA A 164 8.12 23.90 2.52
CA ALA A 164 8.94 23.77 3.73
C ALA A 164 8.13 23.63 5.06
N ALA A 165 6.82 23.81 5.05
CA ALA A 165 5.96 23.70 6.22
C ALA A 165 4.90 22.63 5.98
N SER A 166 5.31 21.35 5.86
CA SER A 166 4.36 20.25 5.83
C SER A 166 3.71 20.09 7.20
N ASP A 167 2.38 20.12 7.23
CA ASP A 167 1.57 19.97 8.44
C ASP A 167 0.72 18.69 8.43
N LEU A 168 0.83 17.90 7.35
CA LEU A 168 0.28 16.56 7.21
C LEU A 168 1.35 15.62 6.65
N VAL A 169 1.60 14.51 7.32
CA VAL A 169 2.47 13.44 6.84
C VAL A 169 1.63 12.20 6.57
N VAL A 170 1.78 11.63 5.37
CA VAL A 170 1.26 10.29 5.06
C VAL A 170 2.42 9.37 4.72
N ALA A 171 2.35 8.09 5.11
CA ALA A 171 3.45 7.16 4.85
C ALA A 171 2.96 5.76 4.50
N ASP A 172 3.43 5.25 3.34
CA ASP A 172 3.27 3.87 2.88
C ASP A 172 4.65 3.26 2.58
N LEU A 173 5.40 2.94 3.63
CA LEU A 173 6.78 2.48 3.54
C LEU A 173 6.88 0.96 3.41
N SER A 174 7.93 0.48 2.72
CA SER A 174 8.25 -0.94 2.61
C SER A 174 9.70 -1.20 2.98
N PHE A 175 9.97 -2.39 3.53
CA PHE A 175 11.31 -2.88 3.90
C PHE A 175 12.03 -2.09 5.01
N ILE A 176 11.30 -1.30 5.77
CA ILE A 176 11.80 -0.55 6.93
C ILE A 176 10.71 -0.47 7.99
N SER A 177 11.08 -0.53 9.27
CA SER A 177 10.18 -0.31 10.38
C SER A 177 9.87 1.19 10.52
N LEU A 178 8.61 1.53 10.84
CA LEU A 178 8.19 2.90 11.16
C LEU A 178 8.94 3.45 12.36
N ALA A 179 9.27 2.62 13.36
CA ALA A 179 10.05 3.05 14.51
C ALA A 179 11.43 3.64 14.15
N LEU A 180 11.98 3.28 12.98
CA LEU A 180 13.25 3.83 12.47
C LEU A 180 13.08 5.12 11.67
N VAL A 181 11.88 5.42 11.19
CA VAL A 181 11.61 6.55 10.29
C VAL A 181 10.89 7.69 11.02
N LEU A 182 9.97 7.36 11.93
CA LEU A 182 9.20 8.35 12.68
C LEU A 182 10.06 9.41 13.37
N PRO A 183 11.22 9.09 14.02
CA PRO A 183 12.06 10.12 14.63
C PRO A 183 12.50 11.22 13.64
N ALA A 184 12.97 10.83 12.45
CA ALA A 184 13.39 11.77 11.42
C ALA A 184 12.23 12.60 10.87
N LEU A 185 11.05 11.99 10.71
CA LEU A 185 9.85 12.71 10.25
C LEU A 185 9.40 13.75 11.30
N VAL A 186 9.34 13.37 12.58
CA VAL A 186 8.97 14.29 13.68
C VAL A 186 9.95 15.46 13.76
N GLU A 187 11.25 15.19 13.70
CA GLU A 187 12.28 16.24 13.70
C GLU A 187 12.15 17.18 12.49
N THR A 188 11.76 16.63 11.34
CA THR A 188 11.62 17.38 10.10
C THR A 188 10.43 18.31 10.10
N VAL A 189 9.22 17.79 10.41
CA VAL A 189 7.96 18.56 10.28
C VAL A 189 7.48 19.14 11.60
N GLY A 190 7.84 18.55 12.74
CA GLY A 190 7.39 18.93 14.08
C GLY A 190 6.17 18.13 14.55
N LEU A 191 5.79 18.35 15.81
CA LEU A 191 4.72 17.64 16.49
C LEU A 191 3.30 18.22 16.21
N ASP A 192 3.24 19.40 15.63
CA ASP A 192 1.95 20.04 15.28
C ASP A 192 1.33 19.45 14.01
N ALA A 193 2.10 18.65 13.26
CA ALA A 193 1.62 17.96 12.08
C ALA A 193 0.78 16.72 12.46
N ASP A 194 -0.23 16.39 11.63
CA ASP A 194 -0.89 15.08 11.68
C ASP A 194 -0.09 14.05 10.90
N PHE A 195 -0.06 12.81 11.41
CA PHE A 195 0.59 11.70 10.74
C PHE A 195 -0.41 10.58 10.46
N VAL A 196 -0.61 10.22 9.21
CA VAL A 196 -1.40 9.06 8.79
C VAL A 196 -0.47 8.03 8.17
N VAL A 197 -0.21 6.94 8.88
CA VAL A 197 0.81 5.97 8.48
C VAL A 197 0.23 4.57 8.29
N LEU A 198 0.78 3.84 7.33
CA LEU A 198 0.45 2.44 7.11
C LEU A 198 1.43 1.53 7.87
N ILE A 199 0.92 0.79 8.84
CA ILE A 199 1.67 -0.18 9.64
C ILE A 199 1.64 -1.52 8.90
N LYS A 200 2.81 -2.06 8.62
CA LYS A 200 3.01 -3.34 7.93
C LYS A 200 3.71 -4.32 8.88
N PRO A 201 2.98 -5.25 9.53
CA PRO A 201 3.56 -6.13 10.53
C PRO A 201 4.82 -6.85 10.09
N GLN A 202 4.91 -7.23 8.81
CA GLN A 202 6.09 -7.91 8.27
C GLN A 202 7.39 -7.09 8.31
N PHE A 203 7.31 -5.78 8.53
CA PHE A 203 8.48 -4.89 8.68
C PHE A 203 8.69 -4.43 10.13
N GLU A 204 7.73 -4.72 11.02
CA GLU A 204 7.79 -4.35 12.43
C GLU A 204 8.21 -5.53 13.32
N VAL A 205 7.79 -6.77 12.99
CA VAL A 205 8.18 -7.95 13.73
C VAL A 205 9.60 -8.41 13.39
N GLY A 206 10.30 -9.01 14.34
CA GLY A 206 11.60 -9.65 14.09
C GLY A 206 11.50 -10.79 13.07
N ARG A 207 12.64 -11.17 12.45
CA ARG A 207 12.71 -12.22 11.41
C ARG A 207 12.07 -13.56 11.82
N GLY A 208 12.05 -13.90 13.11
CA GLY A 208 11.43 -15.12 13.64
C GLY A 208 9.91 -15.14 13.54
N GLY A 209 9.26 -13.99 13.40
CA GLY A 209 7.80 -13.85 13.29
C GLY A 209 7.25 -13.95 11.86
N ILE A 210 8.13 -14.11 10.86
CA ILE A 210 7.76 -14.11 9.44
C ILE A 210 7.92 -15.53 8.88
N ARG A 211 6.84 -16.06 8.29
CA ARG A 211 6.87 -17.33 7.54
C ARG A 211 6.47 -17.06 6.09
N GLU A 212 7.37 -17.41 5.15
CA GLU A 212 7.15 -17.18 3.71
C GLU A 212 6.76 -15.73 3.36
N GLY A 213 7.26 -14.74 4.12
CA GLY A 213 6.94 -13.33 3.94
C GLY A 213 5.64 -12.88 4.61
N LEU A 214 4.93 -13.77 5.33
CA LEU A 214 3.65 -13.49 5.98
C LEU A 214 3.78 -13.50 7.51
N VAL A 215 3.02 -12.61 8.16
CA VAL A 215 2.76 -12.61 9.60
C VAL A 215 1.33 -13.10 9.81
N THR A 216 1.18 -14.40 10.09
CA THR A 216 -0.13 -15.04 10.25
C THR A 216 -0.61 -15.06 11.69
N ASP A 217 0.31 -14.97 12.65
CA ASP A 217 0.01 -14.96 14.07
C ASP A 217 -0.59 -13.62 14.50
N HIS A 218 -1.79 -13.67 15.09
CA HIS A 218 -2.51 -12.50 15.57
C HIS A 218 -1.76 -11.76 16.68
N ALA A 219 -1.09 -12.48 17.59
CA ALA A 219 -0.33 -11.86 18.67
C ALA A 219 0.85 -11.06 18.13
N LEU A 220 1.57 -11.59 17.13
CA LEU A 220 2.65 -10.86 16.47
C LEU A 220 2.16 -9.64 15.69
N ARG A 221 0.96 -9.69 15.10
CA ARG A 221 0.37 -8.52 14.46
C ARG A 221 -0.03 -7.47 15.48
N GLU A 222 -0.59 -7.89 16.62
CA GLU A 222 -0.96 -7.03 17.75
C GLU A 222 0.29 -6.35 18.33
N ASP A 223 1.37 -7.11 18.55
CA ASP A 223 2.66 -6.58 18.99
C ASP A 223 3.23 -5.56 18.00
N ALA A 224 3.15 -5.84 16.68
CA ALA A 224 3.62 -4.94 15.65
C ALA A 224 2.87 -3.60 15.65
N VAL A 225 1.55 -3.64 15.71
CA VAL A 225 0.72 -2.43 15.77
C VAL A 225 1.01 -1.67 17.05
N SER A 226 0.91 -2.32 18.20
CA SER A 226 1.16 -1.71 19.51
C SER A 226 2.56 -1.12 19.62
N GLY A 227 3.57 -1.83 19.09
CA GLY A 227 4.96 -1.34 19.07
C GLY A 227 5.12 -0.03 18.31
N VAL A 228 4.42 0.14 17.18
CA VAL A 228 4.43 1.41 16.43
C VAL A 228 3.72 2.51 17.21
N LEU A 229 2.55 2.20 17.83
CA LEU A 229 1.84 3.19 18.65
C LEU A 229 2.70 3.70 19.82
N TRP A 230 3.40 2.79 20.51
CA TRP A 230 4.31 3.16 21.60
C TRP A 230 5.53 3.93 21.10
N SER A 231 6.12 3.53 19.95
CA SER A 231 7.24 4.27 19.35
C SER A 231 6.85 5.70 18.98
N ALA A 232 5.63 5.92 18.51
CA ALA A 232 5.09 7.25 18.24
C ALA A 232 4.88 8.06 19.54
N TRP A 233 4.31 7.41 20.56
CA TRP A 233 4.08 8.03 21.89
C TRP A 233 5.39 8.52 22.51
N ASP A 234 6.45 7.71 22.46
CA ASP A 234 7.77 8.08 23.00
C ASP A 234 8.39 9.29 22.30
N LEU A 235 7.95 9.59 21.06
CA LEU A 235 8.32 10.78 20.30
C LEU A 235 7.40 11.99 20.55
N GLY A 236 6.36 11.84 21.40
CA GLY A 236 5.39 12.87 21.65
C GLY A 236 4.21 12.92 20.68
N LEU A 237 4.00 11.84 19.88
CA LEU A 237 2.89 11.68 18.97
C LEU A 237 1.83 10.74 19.57
N PRO A 238 0.79 11.23 20.23
CA PRO A 238 -0.30 10.39 20.75
C PRO A 238 -1.15 9.82 19.60
N THR A 239 -1.72 8.63 19.84
CA THR A 239 -2.58 7.95 18.88
C THR A 239 -3.97 8.57 18.89
N ALA A 240 -4.46 8.98 17.71
CA ALA A 240 -5.78 9.55 17.51
C ALA A 240 -6.73 8.64 16.73
N GLY A 241 -6.20 7.57 16.12
CA GLY A 241 -7.00 6.57 15.43
C GLY A 241 -6.18 5.37 14.98
N VAL A 242 -6.83 4.19 14.94
CA VAL A 242 -6.26 2.98 14.36
C VAL A 242 -7.35 2.15 13.70
N LEU A 243 -7.09 1.61 12.51
CA LEU A 243 -8.02 0.74 11.79
C LEU A 243 -7.30 -0.28 10.92
N SER A 244 -8.00 -1.35 10.52
CA SER A 244 -7.51 -2.31 9.54
C SER A 244 -7.54 -1.70 8.15
N SER A 245 -6.49 -1.91 7.35
CA SER A 245 -6.48 -1.52 5.94
C SER A 245 -7.53 -2.34 5.17
N PRO A 246 -8.31 -1.70 4.26
CA PRO A 246 -9.29 -2.43 3.44
C PRO A 246 -8.61 -3.37 2.42
N LEU A 247 -7.32 -3.19 2.20
CA LEU A 247 -6.53 -3.97 1.25
C LEU A 247 -5.36 -4.62 1.95
N ALA A 248 -5.18 -5.90 1.69
CA ALA A 248 -3.96 -6.60 2.07
C ALA A 248 -2.75 -6.12 1.26
N GLY A 249 -1.57 -6.23 1.84
CA GLY A 249 -0.30 -6.00 1.17
C GLY A 249 -0.08 -6.93 -0.03
N SER A 250 0.93 -6.65 -0.84
CA SER A 250 1.20 -7.38 -2.09
C SER A 250 1.49 -8.88 -1.90
N ALA A 251 1.99 -9.27 -0.73
CA ALA A 251 2.20 -10.67 -0.38
C ALA A 251 0.98 -11.31 0.34
N GLY A 252 -0.06 -10.53 0.65
CA GLY A 252 -1.26 -10.99 1.37
C GLY A 252 -1.23 -10.70 2.87
N ASN A 253 -0.27 -9.93 3.37
CA ASN A 253 -0.23 -9.50 4.77
C ASN A 253 -1.38 -8.56 5.10
N CYS A 254 -1.98 -8.73 6.26
CA CYS A 254 -2.83 -7.70 6.85
C CYS A 254 -1.98 -6.46 7.15
N GLU A 255 -2.52 -5.29 6.86
CA GLU A 255 -1.90 -4.01 7.10
C GLU A 255 -2.87 -3.13 7.91
N TYR A 256 -2.35 -2.15 8.62
CA TYR A 256 -3.16 -1.30 9.51
C TYR A 256 -2.82 0.16 9.26
N LEU A 257 -3.78 1.04 9.50
CA LEU A 257 -3.62 2.48 9.38
C LEU A 257 -3.69 3.10 10.78
N ALA A 258 -2.74 3.97 11.09
CA ALA A 258 -2.74 4.73 12.33
C ALA A 258 -2.70 6.23 12.02
N TRP A 259 -3.43 6.98 12.83
CA TRP A 259 -3.39 8.44 12.86
C TRP A 259 -2.81 8.90 14.19
N PHE A 260 -1.80 9.75 14.13
CA PHE A 260 -1.20 10.41 15.29
C PHE A 260 -1.42 11.90 15.19
N SER A 261 -1.82 12.51 16.30
CA SER A 261 -2.11 13.93 16.39
C SER A 261 -1.99 14.41 17.84
N THR A 262 -1.23 15.45 18.09
CA THR A 262 -1.15 16.05 19.42
C THR A 262 -2.45 16.74 19.84
N ALA A 263 -3.26 17.15 18.87
CA ALA A 263 -4.54 17.83 19.13
C ALA A 263 -5.68 16.87 19.52
N ALA A 264 -5.63 15.61 19.03
CA ALA A 264 -6.75 14.66 19.13
C ALA A 264 -6.37 13.31 19.75
N GLY A 265 -5.09 13.04 19.96
CA GLY A 265 -4.61 11.73 20.37
C GLY A 265 -4.64 11.47 21.86
N SER A 266 -4.53 10.19 22.21
CA SER A 266 -4.46 9.69 23.57
C SER A 266 -3.37 8.65 23.75
N ASN A 267 -3.20 8.15 24.98
CA ASN A 267 -2.19 7.15 25.31
C ASN A 267 -2.48 5.83 24.58
N PRO A 268 -1.45 5.11 24.06
CA PRO A 268 -1.63 3.82 23.39
C PRO A 268 -2.40 2.77 24.17
N THR A 269 -2.40 2.81 25.51
CA THR A 269 -3.20 1.89 26.32
C THR A 269 -4.69 1.99 26.07
N GLU A 270 -5.20 3.17 25.71
CA GLU A 270 -6.61 3.39 25.40
C GLU A 270 -7.05 2.72 24.09
N TRP A 271 -6.08 2.33 23.25
CA TRP A 271 -6.30 1.68 21.97
C TRP A 271 -6.15 0.17 22.00
N SER A 272 -5.77 -0.43 23.13
CA SER A 272 -5.44 -1.85 23.24
C SER A 272 -6.59 -2.78 22.81
N GLU A 273 -7.82 -2.48 23.23
CA GLU A 273 -9.01 -3.27 22.87
C GLU A 273 -9.30 -3.16 21.35
N GLN A 274 -9.17 -1.96 20.77
CA GLN A 274 -9.38 -1.75 19.34
C GLN A 274 -8.30 -2.44 18.52
N VAL A 275 -7.03 -2.35 18.92
CA VAL A 275 -5.93 -3.07 18.25
C VAL A 275 -6.20 -4.58 18.27
N SER A 276 -6.54 -5.15 19.43
CA SER A 276 -6.92 -6.57 19.52
C SER A 276 -8.10 -6.93 18.61
N ALA A 277 -9.11 -6.07 18.52
CA ALA A 277 -10.29 -6.31 17.67
C ALA A 277 -9.94 -6.32 16.18
N ILE A 278 -9.22 -5.30 15.68
CA ILE A 278 -8.90 -5.18 14.26
C ILE A 278 -7.87 -6.21 13.77
N VAL A 279 -7.03 -6.73 14.66
CA VAL A 279 -6.04 -7.74 14.33
C VAL A 279 -6.66 -9.13 14.18
N ARG A 280 -7.77 -9.40 14.86
CA ARG A 280 -8.51 -10.68 14.81
C ARG A 280 -9.58 -10.72 13.72
N ALA A 281 -10.01 -9.58 13.21
CA ALA A 281 -10.97 -9.46 12.10
C ALA A 281 -10.34 -9.89 10.76
#